data_23dd196a8e46977d47144c58f4efcdea
#
_entry.id   23dd196a8e46977d47144c58f4efcdea
#
_cell.length_a   1.000
_cell.length_b   1.000
_cell.length_c   1.000
_cell.angle_alpha   90.00
_cell.angle_beta   90.00
_cell.angle_gamma   90.00
#
_symmetry.space_group_name_H-M   'P 1'
#
loop_
_entity.id
_entity.type
_entity.pdbx_description
1 polymer ?
#
loop_
_entity_poly.entity_id
_entity_poly.type
_entity_poly.pdbx_seq_one_letter_code
_entity_poly.pdbx_strand_id
1 'polypeptide(L)'
;MAIPIVYNIRSVRARWTSTIVAVLGIAGTVGVFVAMLSLARGFRATLVASGSPDNALIVRAGATSEMTSGVPLDSVKIIQDAPGVARGAGGPLVTPEAVMMAPIPLVTTGTDANVELRGVSPNVLEIRKQVKIVEGRMFKAGLAEIVVGKNATNTYSGLKLGNTIALGSVKWNVVGIFDAGGSSFDSEVWGDAHLLDGAYNRPDTSFQSVTVHMNSPGDLNQLKDSVTTDPRLNVDVIREIDYYAKQSTNMTTLITRLGGFVAMIMAIGAVFGALNTMYSAVADRGREIATMRALGFGGPSVVFSFLIEALLISFVGGVLGCLAVIRLNGLTTSTINFQTFSNLAFAFKITPDLMLLGVGFALVMGVVGGIFPAIRAARLPVATALREL
;
A
#
# COMPACT_ATOMS: atom_id res chain seq x y z
N MET A 1 2.61 48.99 3.02
CA MET A 1 3.44 48.49 4.14
C MET A 1 3.00 47.08 4.46
N ALA A 2 3.96 46.13 4.70
CA ALA A 2 3.63 44.78 5.12
C ALA A 2 3.50 44.71 6.65
N ILE A 3 2.53 43.91 7.15
CA ILE A 3 2.37 43.67 8.58
C ILE A 3 3.46 42.68 9.03
N PRO A 4 4.20 42.96 10.13
CA PRO A 4 5.26 42.05 10.57
C PRO A 4 4.75 40.64 10.95
N ILE A 5 5.45 39.58 10.55
CA ILE A 5 5.07 38.19 10.83
C ILE A 5 5.01 37.91 12.35
N VAL A 6 5.85 38.60 13.15
CA VAL A 6 5.86 38.48 14.62
C VAL A 6 4.49 38.83 15.22
N TYR A 7 3.75 39.78 14.60
CA TYR A 7 2.40 40.13 15.01
C TYR A 7 1.44 38.95 14.86
N ASN A 8 1.52 38.22 13.74
CA ASN A 8 0.68 37.02 13.48
C ASN A 8 0.97 35.90 14.49
N ILE A 9 2.24 35.66 14.83
CA ILE A 9 2.61 34.66 15.83
C ILE A 9 2.05 35.03 17.23
N ARG A 10 2.15 36.28 17.63
CA ARG A 10 1.58 36.75 18.92
C ARG A 10 0.06 36.58 18.95
N SER A 11 -0.62 36.87 17.85
CA SER A 11 -2.06 36.72 17.69
C SER A 11 -2.51 35.28 17.88
N VAL A 12 -1.84 34.31 17.21
CA VAL A 12 -2.10 32.88 17.34
C VAL A 12 -1.97 32.45 18.80
N ARG A 13 -0.90 32.90 19.48
CA ARG A 13 -0.64 32.58 20.89
C ARG A 13 -1.68 33.15 21.85
N ALA A 14 -2.20 34.36 21.58
CA ALA A 14 -3.21 34.99 22.43
C ALA A 14 -4.55 34.22 22.46
N ARG A 15 -4.84 33.43 21.41
CA ARG A 15 -6.09 32.65 21.26
C ARG A 15 -5.79 31.13 21.18
N TRP A 16 -4.90 30.67 22.06
CA TRP A 16 -4.38 29.33 22.04
C TRP A 16 -5.48 28.25 22.03
N THR A 17 -6.61 28.44 22.74
CA THR A 17 -7.71 27.47 22.82
C THR A 17 -8.36 27.23 21.47
N SER A 18 -8.79 28.27 20.78
CA SER A 18 -9.41 28.20 19.46
C SER A 18 -8.41 27.69 18.40
N THR A 19 -7.14 28.12 18.54
CA THR A 19 -6.06 27.67 17.66
C THR A 19 -5.80 26.15 17.80
N ILE A 20 -5.77 25.62 19.03
CA ILE A 20 -5.59 24.19 19.26
C ILE A 20 -6.71 23.38 18.60
N VAL A 21 -7.97 23.80 18.73
CA VAL A 21 -9.10 23.11 18.11
C VAL A 21 -8.93 23.06 16.58
N ALA A 22 -8.57 24.17 15.95
CA ALA A 22 -8.31 24.21 14.51
C ALA A 22 -7.12 23.33 14.10
N VAL A 23 -6.02 23.40 14.85
CA VAL A 23 -4.81 22.57 14.62
C VAL A 23 -5.15 21.09 14.74
N LEU A 24 -5.90 20.66 15.77
CA LEU A 24 -6.28 19.27 15.95
C LEU A 24 -7.22 18.76 14.86
N GLY A 25 -8.18 19.59 14.41
CA GLY A 25 -9.06 19.27 13.30
C GLY A 25 -8.29 19.03 11.99
N ILE A 26 -7.35 19.92 11.67
CA ILE A 26 -6.48 19.79 10.50
C ILE A 26 -5.53 18.57 10.66
N ALA A 27 -4.93 18.42 11.84
CA ALA A 27 -4.03 17.30 12.11
C ALA A 27 -4.72 15.95 11.99
N GLY A 28 -5.95 15.81 12.52
CA GLY A 28 -6.75 14.60 12.37
C GLY A 28 -7.06 14.28 10.91
N THR A 29 -7.47 15.30 10.14
CA THR A 29 -7.77 15.16 8.71
C THR A 29 -6.54 14.73 7.90
N VAL A 30 -5.41 15.40 8.11
CA VAL A 30 -4.14 15.07 7.44
C VAL A 30 -3.65 13.68 7.87
N GLY A 31 -3.79 13.35 9.15
CA GLY A 31 -3.43 12.03 9.67
C GLY A 31 -4.19 10.93 8.95
N VAL A 32 -5.51 11.03 8.85
CA VAL A 32 -6.34 10.03 8.12
C VAL A 32 -5.95 9.99 6.64
N PHE A 33 -5.76 11.14 5.99
CA PHE A 33 -5.37 11.21 4.59
C PHE A 33 -4.04 10.48 4.32
N VAL A 34 -3.00 10.81 5.11
CA VAL A 34 -1.67 10.18 4.97
C VAL A 34 -1.71 8.70 5.34
N ALA A 35 -2.49 8.31 6.37
CA ALA A 35 -2.65 6.91 6.75
C ALA A 35 -3.27 6.07 5.62
N MET A 36 -4.34 6.56 4.99
CA MET A 36 -4.99 5.87 3.87
C MET A 36 -4.06 5.73 2.65
N LEU A 37 -3.31 6.78 2.31
CA LEU A 37 -2.35 6.70 1.22
C LEU A 37 -1.16 5.78 1.55
N SER A 38 -0.70 5.75 2.80
CA SER A 38 0.36 4.85 3.23
C SER A 38 -0.06 3.39 3.22
N LEU A 39 -1.33 3.10 3.53
CA LEU A 39 -1.94 1.78 3.40
C LEU A 39 -1.92 1.31 1.94
N ALA A 40 -2.38 2.14 1.01
CA ALA A 40 -2.36 1.86 -0.42
C ALA A 40 -0.94 1.60 -0.94
N ARG A 41 0.03 2.41 -0.51
CA ARG A 41 1.45 2.22 -0.88
C ARG A 41 2.06 0.97 -0.28
N GLY A 42 1.71 0.64 0.96
CA GLY A 42 2.15 -0.58 1.62
C GLY A 42 1.68 -1.81 0.86
N PHE A 43 0.40 -1.89 0.55
CA PHE A 43 -0.19 -2.96 -0.25
C PHE A 43 0.51 -3.13 -1.60
N ARG A 44 0.67 -2.02 -2.35
CA ARG A 44 1.39 -2.06 -3.62
C ARG A 44 2.83 -2.52 -3.47
N ALA A 45 3.53 -2.02 -2.45
CA ALA A 45 4.93 -2.36 -2.22
C ALA A 45 5.11 -3.85 -1.91
N THR A 46 4.21 -4.44 -1.12
CA THR A 46 4.23 -5.88 -0.80
C THR A 46 4.02 -6.73 -2.05
N LEU A 47 3.05 -6.39 -2.91
CA LEU A 47 2.84 -7.13 -4.15
C LEU A 47 3.99 -6.95 -5.15
N VAL A 48 4.47 -5.73 -5.37
CA VAL A 48 5.60 -5.48 -6.28
C VAL A 48 6.88 -6.17 -5.80
N ALA A 49 7.10 -6.29 -4.49
CA ALA A 49 8.23 -7.01 -3.92
C ALA A 49 8.19 -8.53 -4.16
N SER A 50 7.02 -9.08 -4.55
CA SER A 50 6.90 -10.50 -4.91
C SER A 50 7.50 -10.80 -6.28
N GLY A 51 7.49 -9.83 -7.18
CA GLY A 51 8.04 -9.98 -8.53
C GLY A 51 9.52 -9.62 -8.62
N SER A 52 10.22 -10.30 -9.53
CA SER A 52 11.59 -9.95 -9.93
C SER A 52 11.61 -9.41 -11.36
N PRO A 53 12.47 -8.41 -11.68
CA PRO A 53 12.68 -7.98 -13.07
C PRO A 53 13.37 -9.06 -13.92
N ASP A 54 14.06 -10.00 -13.29
CA ASP A 54 14.78 -11.11 -13.94
C ASP A 54 13.89 -12.31 -14.25
N ASN A 55 12.64 -12.30 -13.74
CA ASN A 55 11.70 -13.40 -13.93
C ASN A 55 10.57 -13.01 -14.89
N ALA A 56 10.14 -13.98 -15.68
CA ALA A 56 8.92 -13.94 -16.46
C ALA A 56 7.89 -14.90 -15.87
N LEU A 57 6.64 -14.46 -15.78
CA LEU A 57 5.49 -15.27 -15.44
C LEU A 57 4.73 -15.60 -16.72
N ILE A 58 4.51 -16.88 -16.96
CA ILE A 58 3.80 -17.41 -18.11
C ILE A 58 2.47 -17.97 -17.62
N VAL A 59 1.38 -17.48 -18.19
CA VAL A 59 0.01 -17.88 -17.89
C VAL A 59 -0.72 -18.23 -19.18
N ARG A 60 -1.84 -18.89 -19.09
CA ARG A 60 -2.71 -19.14 -20.26
C ARG A 60 -3.13 -17.82 -20.90
N ALA A 61 -3.13 -17.76 -22.22
CA ALA A 61 -3.52 -16.56 -22.95
C ALA A 61 -4.91 -16.06 -22.52
N GLY A 62 -5.01 -14.75 -22.25
CA GLY A 62 -6.21 -14.10 -21.77
C GLY A 62 -6.56 -14.35 -20.29
N ALA A 63 -5.75 -15.07 -19.53
CA ALA A 63 -5.97 -15.21 -18.09
C ALA A 63 -5.68 -13.88 -17.37
N THR A 64 -6.58 -13.50 -16.47
CA THR A 64 -6.45 -12.26 -15.69
C THR A 64 -5.68 -12.45 -14.38
N SER A 65 -5.58 -13.69 -13.91
CA SER A 65 -4.84 -14.09 -12.71
C SER A 65 -4.33 -15.53 -12.85
N GLU A 66 -3.38 -15.94 -12.01
CA GLU A 66 -2.92 -17.33 -11.93
C GLU A 66 -4.10 -18.28 -11.65
N MET A 67 -5.03 -17.90 -10.76
CA MET A 67 -6.21 -18.72 -10.40
C MET A 67 -7.12 -19.06 -11.59
N THR A 68 -7.14 -18.22 -12.63
CA THR A 68 -7.96 -18.43 -13.83
C THR A 68 -7.17 -19.03 -14.99
N SER A 69 -5.89 -19.33 -14.77
CA SER A 69 -4.97 -19.88 -15.75
C SER A 69 -4.81 -21.37 -15.60
N GLY A 70 -4.44 -22.02 -16.72
CA GLY A 70 -4.08 -23.42 -16.78
C GLY A 70 -3.07 -23.65 -17.92
N VAL A 71 -1.85 -24.01 -17.58
CA VAL A 71 -0.75 -24.28 -18.52
C VAL A 71 -0.48 -25.78 -18.47
N PRO A 72 -0.69 -26.53 -19.56
CA PRO A 72 -0.46 -27.97 -19.60
C PRO A 72 1.02 -28.33 -19.37
N LEU A 73 1.27 -29.51 -18.79
CA LEU A 73 2.62 -30.02 -18.54
C LEU A 73 3.47 -30.11 -19.83
N ASP A 74 2.85 -30.46 -20.97
CA ASP A 74 3.59 -30.50 -22.24
C ASP A 74 4.01 -29.10 -22.71
N SER A 75 3.22 -28.08 -22.41
CA SER A 75 3.62 -26.67 -22.63
C SER A 75 4.82 -26.28 -21.74
N VAL A 76 4.86 -26.75 -20.49
CA VAL A 76 6.01 -26.50 -19.59
C VAL A 76 7.30 -27.06 -20.18
N LYS A 77 7.29 -28.27 -20.77
CA LYS A 77 8.46 -28.88 -21.41
C LYS A 77 8.98 -28.05 -22.59
N ILE A 78 8.09 -27.46 -23.38
CA ILE A 78 8.47 -26.58 -24.49
C ILE A 78 9.07 -25.28 -23.96
N ILE A 79 8.46 -24.69 -22.92
CA ILE A 79 8.92 -23.44 -22.29
C ILE A 79 10.32 -23.61 -21.69
N GLN A 80 10.64 -24.76 -21.10
CA GLN A 80 11.96 -25.05 -20.51
C GLN A 80 13.12 -24.94 -21.51
N ASP A 81 12.86 -25.21 -22.77
CA ASP A 81 13.85 -25.18 -23.85
C ASP A 81 13.81 -23.88 -24.66
N ALA A 82 12.95 -22.93 -24.28
CA ALA A 82 12.82 -21.66 -24.97
C ALA A 82 14.07 -20.79 -24.84
N PRO A 83 14.44 -20.02 -25.90
CA PRO A 83 15.54 -19.06 -25.81
C PRO A 83 15.24 -17.98 -24.78
N GLY A 84 16.28 -17.54 -24.04
CA GLY A 84 16.18 -16.57 -22.95
C GLY A 84 15.98 -17.20 -21.57
N VAL A 85 15.68 -18.49 -21.47
CA VAL A 85 15.59 -19.22 -20.21
C VAL A 85 16.97 -19.47 -19.63
N ALA A 86 17.19 -19.03 -18.39
CA ALA A 86 18.44 -19.26 -17.68
C ALA A 86 18.59 -20.74 -17.27
N ARG A 87 19.83 -21.20 -17.20
CA ARG A 87 20.15 -22.58 -16.78
C ARG A 87 21.03 -22.55 -15.54
N GLY A 88 20.62 -23.28 -14.52
CA GLY A 88 21.38 -23.54 -13.30
C GLY A 88 22.12 -24.87 -13.35
N ALA A 89 22.75 -25.28 -12.26
CA ALA A 89 23.45 -26.55 -12.14
C ALA A 89 22.51 -27.78 -12.32
N GLY A 90 21.23 -27.63 -11.97
CA GLY A 90 20.20 -28.67 -12.06
C GLY A 90 19.38 -28.66 -13.36
N GLY A 91 19.68 -27.78 -14.34
CA GLY A 91 18.93 -27.66 -15.59
C GLY A 91 18.29 -26.27 -15.77
N PRO A 92 17.23 -26.15 -16.58
CA PRO A 92 16.56 -24.87 -16.82
C PRO A 92 15.92 -24.35 -15.53
N LEU A 93 16.07 -23.03 -15.29
CA LEU A 93 15.49 -22.35 -14.13
C LEU A 93 14.03 -21.99 -14.41
N VAL A 94 13.20 -22.99 -14.36
CA VAL A 94 11.76 -22.93 -14.60
C VAL A 94 11.04 -23.65 -13.47
N THR A 95 10.00 -23.06 -12.91
CA THR A 95 9.11 -23.69 -11.95
C THR A 95 7.66 -23.61 -12.44
N PRO A 96 7.02 -24.75 -12.76
CA PRO A 96 5.58 -24.80 -12.88
C PRO A 96 4.97 -24.67 -11.49
N GLU A 97 3.92 -23.85 -11.37
CA GLU A 97 3.33 -23.51 -10.10
C GLU A 97 1.85 -23.87 -10.05
N ALA A 98 1.48 -24.61 -9.02
CA ALA A 98 0.10 -24.89 -8.66
C ALA A 98 -0.35 -23.88 -7.60
N VAL A 99 -1.40 -23.12 -7.86
CA VAL A 99 -1.94 -22.12 -6.91
C VAL A 99 -3.33 -22.54 -6.49
N MET A 100 -3.56 -22.59 -5.17
CA MET A 100 -4.85 -22.96 -4.60
C MET A 100 -5.08 -22.28 -3.25
N MET A 101 -6.32 -22.30 -2.75
CA MET A 101 -6.71 -21.69 -1.49
C MET A 101 -7.10 -22.77 -0.49
N ALA A 102 -6.66 -22.61 0.76
CA ALA A 102 -7.10 -23.44 1.87
C ALA A 102 -7.62 -22.58 3.02
N PRO A 103 -8.78 -22.90 3.59
CA PRO A 103 -9.26 -22.28 4.81
C PRO A 103 -8.45 -22.81 6.00
N ILE A 104 -7.83 -21.90 6.75
CA ILE A 104 -7.11 -22.21 7.99
C ILE A 104 -7.55 -21.22 9.07
N PRO A 105 -7.81 -21.66 10.32
CA PRO A 105 -8.22 -20.77 11.40
C PRO A 105 -7.15 -19.71 11.72
N LEU A 106 -7.58 -18.46 11.87
CA LEU A 106 -6.73 -17.36 12.34
C LEU A 106 -6.37 -17.56 13.82
N VAL A 107 -5.14 -17.26 14.19
CA VAL A 107 -4.68 -17.32 15.60
C VAL A 107 -5.48 -16.36 16.48
N THR A 108 -5.89 -15.20 15.96
CA THR A 108 -6.51 -14.12 16.74
C THR A 108 -7.99 -14.34 17.01
N THR A 109 -8.74 -14.89 16.05
CA THR A 109 -10.21 -14.98 16.10
C THR A 109 -10.72 -16.42 16.12
N GLY A 110 -9.89 -17.38 15.69
CA GLY A 110 -10.31 -18.78 15.49
C GLY A 110 -11.23 -18.98 14.27
N THR A 111 -11.54 -17.92 13.53
CA THR A 111 -12.34 -18.01 12.29
C THR A 111 -11.48 -18.41 11.11
N ASP A 112 -12.04 -19.19 10.19
CA ASP A 112 -11.33 -19.60 8.98
C ASP A 112 -11.09 -18.41 8.07
N ALA A 113 -9.85 -18.34 7.56
CA ALA A 113 -9.45 -17.40 6.53
C ALA A 113 -8.61 -18.13 5.47
N ASN A 114 -8.76 -17.72 4.22
CA ASN A 114 -8.04 -18.35 3.12
C ASN A 114 -6.56 -17.99 3.13
N VAL A 115 -5.71 -19.02 3.15
CA VAL A 115 -4.28 -18.91 2.86
C VAL A 115 -4.01 -19.40 1.45
N GLU A 116 -3.08 -18.78 0.76
CA GLU A 116 -2.61 -19.22 -0.55
C GLU A 116 -1.62 -20.37 -0.37
N LEU A 117 -1.94 -21.52 -0.97
CA LEU A 117 -1.04 -22.66 -1.09
C LEU A 117 -0.40 -22.61 -2.48
N ARG A 118 0.90 -22.56 -2.53
CA ARG A 118 1.65 -22.58 -3.78
C ARG A 118 2.48 -23.86 -3.88
N GLY A 119 2.13 -24.71 -4.84
CA GLY A 119 2.96 -25.83 -5.26
C GLY A 119 4.08 -25.31 -6.15
N VAL A 120 5.32 -25.61 -5.80
CA VAL A 120 6.52 -25.16 -6.53
C VAL A 120 7.48 -26.32 -6.74
N SER A 121 8.41 -26.13 -7.68
CA SER A 121 9.53 -27.06 -7.86
C SER A 121 10.63 -26.83 -6.82
N PRO A 122 11.45 -27.83 -6.48
CA PRO A 122 12.52 -27.70 -5.47
C PRO A 122 13.57 -26.63 -5.79
N ASN A 123 13.76 -26.26 -7.06
CA ASN A 123 14.68 -25.24 -7.52
C ASN A 123 14.13 -23.79 -7.41
N VAL A 124 12.94 -23.59 -6.82
CA VAL A 124 12.31 -22.28 -6.71
C VAL A 124 13.19 -21.23 -6.02
N LEU A 125 14.05 -21.63 -5.06
CA LEU A 125 14.97 -20.72 -4.38
C LEU A 125 16.10 -20.20 -5.29
N GLU A 126 16.44 -20.91 -6.38
CA GLU A 126 17.37 -20.42 -7.40
C GLU A 126 16.72 -19.38 -8.31
N ILE A 127 15.39 -19.45 -8.47
CA ILE A 127 14.58 -18.55 -9.29
C ILE A 127 14.17 -17.31 -8.50
N ARG A 128 13.70 -17.52 -7.25
CA ARG A 128 13.22 -16.44 -6.36
C ARG A 128 14.26 -16.16 -5.26
N LYS A 129 15.36 -15.54 -5.63
CA LYS A 129 16.53 -15.25 -4.77
C LYS A 129 16.22 -14.38 -3.56
N GLN A 130 15.10 -13.66 -3.56
CA GLN A 130 14.61 -12.87 -2.43
C GLN A 130 14.06 -13.74 -1.30
N VAL A 131 13.69 -15.00 -1.57
CA VAL A 131 13.16 -15.95 -0.58
C VAL A 131 14.30 -16.68 0.11
N LYS A 132 14.31 -16.64 1.44
CA LYS A 132 15.33 -17.30 2.26
C LYS A 132 14.68 -18.14 3.35
N ILE A 133 15.14 -19.36 3.55
CA ILE A 133 14.75 -20.16 4.70
C ILE A 133 15.42 -19.57 5.95
N VAL A 134 14.61 -19.14 6.91
CA VAL A 134 15.08 -18.53 8.17
C VAL A 134 15.07 -19.52 9.34
N GLU A 135 14.18 -20.53 9.29
CA GLU A 135 14.13 -21.60 10.29
C GLU A 135 13.88 -22.95 9.58
N GLY A 136 14.48 -24.01 10.06
CA GLY A 136 14.31 -25.35 9.50
C GLY A 136 15.02 -25.54 8.16
N ARG A 137 14.34 -26.15 7.20
CA ARG A 137 14.86 -26.45 5.86
C ARG A 137 13.78 -26.37 4.79
N MET A 138 14.19 -26.37 3.52
CA MET A 138 13.26 -26.52 2.38
C MET A 138 12.62 -27.92 2.39
N PHE A 139 11.39 -28.02 1.89
CA PHE A 139 10.70 -29.28 1.70
C PHE A 139 11.45 -30.18 0.69
N LYS A 140 11.29 -31.49 0.80
CA LYS A 140 11.81 -32.45 -0.17
C LYS A 140 10.70 -32.85 -1.14
N ALA A 141 11.02 -32.91 -2.43
CA ALA A 141 10.09 -33.37 -3.45
C ALA A 141 9.58 -34.80 -3.14
N GLY A 142 8.29 -35.01 -3.39
CA GLY A 142 7.64 -36.33 -3.17
C GLY A 142 7.30 -36.60 -1.70
N LEU A 143 7.57 -35.72 -0.77
CA LEU A 143 7.17 -35.84 0.64
C LEU A 143 6.07 -34.81 1.00
N ALA A 144 5.17 -35.22 1.89
CA ALA A 144 4.14 -34.33 2.43
C ALA A 144 4.75 -33.33 3.43
N GLU A 145 5.60 -32.46 2.92
CA GLU A 145 6.31 -31.43 3.65
C GLU A 145 5.98 -30.07 3.06
N ILE A 146 5.83 -29.07 3.93
CA ILE A 146 5.57 -27.67 3.54
C ILE A 146 6.55 -26.75 4.23
N VAL A 147 6.81 -25.62 3.57
CA VAL A 147 7.47 -24.46 4.16
C VAL A 147 6.49 -23.28 4.19
N VAL A 148 6.57 -22.48 5.22
CA VAL A 148 5.56 -21.47 5.54
C VAL A 148 6.20 -20.09 5.56
N GLY A 149 5.55 -19.12 4.95
CA GLY A 149 5.97 -17.73 5.01
C GLY A 149 5.86 -17.16 6.43
N LYS A 150 6.77 -16.30 6.79
CA LYS A 150 6.91 -15.71 8.13
C LYS A 150 5.61 -15.06 8.65
N ASN A 151 4.87 -14.38 7.78
CA ASN A 151 3.59 -13.78 8.16
C ASN A 151 2.49 -14.83 8.34
N ALA A 152 2.47 -15.86 7.49
CA ALA A 152 1.51 -16.96 7.59
C ALA A 152 1.67 -17.74 8.90
N THR A 153 2.90 -17.98 9.35
CA THR A 153 3.20 -18.63 10.64
C THR A 153 2.59 -17.92 11.84
N ASN A 154 2.53 -16.58 11.80
CA ASN A 154 1.98 -15.75 12.87
C ASN A 154 0.46 -15.53 12.73
N THR A 155 -0.06 -15.64 11.51
CA THR A 155 -1.46 -15.33 11.20
C THR A 155 -2.37 -16.55 11.39
N TYR A 156 -1.90 -17.74 11.00
CA TYR A 156 -2.73 -18.95 10.96
C TYR A 156 -2.32 -19.97 12.01
N SER A 157 -3.32 -20.67 12.55
CA SER A 157 -3.12 -21.74 13.54
C SER A 157 -2.51 -22.98 12.86
N GLY A 158 -1.62 -23.67 13.57
CA GLY A 158 -1.03 -24.93 13.10
C GLY A 158 0.14 -24.79 12.13
N LEU A 159 0.51 -23.58 11.69
CA LEU A 159 1.59 -23.34 10.74
C LEU A 159 2.96 -23.02 11.38
N LYS A 160 3.20 -23.46 12.62
CA LYS A 160 4.51 -23.34 13.27
C LYS A 160 5.41 -24.49 12.87
N LEU A 161 6.73 -24.24 12.87
CA LEU A 161 7.75 -25.25 12.58
C LEU A 161 7.54 -26.51 13.46
N GLY A 162 7.62 -27.67 12.82
CA GLY A 162 7.43 -28.98 13.45
C GLY A 162 5.98 -29.42 13.65
N ASN A 163 5.00 -28.57 13.37
CA ASN A 163 3.58 -28.95 13.44
C ASN A 163 3.16 -29.77 12.22
N THR A 164 2.08 -30.52 12.39
CA THR A 164 1.40 -31.23 11.31
C THR A 164 0.01 -30.63 11.11
N ILE A 165 -0.34 -30.33 9.87
CA ILE A 165 -1.65 -29.76 9.49
C ILE A 165 -2.28 -30.60 8.38
N ALA A 166 -3.60 -30.74 8.40
CA ALA A 166 -4.34 -31.38 7.31
C ALA A 166 -4.72 -30.32 6.26
N LEU A 167 -4.24 -30.49 5.03
CA LEU A 167 -4.59 -29.65 3.88
C LEU A 167 -5.04 -30.57 2.75
N GLY A 168 -6.27 -30.40 2.30
CA GLY A 168 -6.92 -31.35 1.41
C GLY A 168 -7.06 -32.74 2.04
N SER A 169 -6.72 -33.79 1.30
CA SER A 169 -6.76 -35.19 1.76
C SER A 169 -5.50 -35.64 2.48
N VAL A 170 -4.48 -34.80 2.64
CA VAL A 170 -3.13 -35.16 3.11
C VAL A 170 -2.79 -34.42 4.39
N LYS A 171 -2.02 -35.07 5.28
CA LYS A 171 -1.39 -34.44 6.45
C LYS A 171 0.01 -33.97 6.10
N TRP A 172 0.28 -32.70 6.29
CA TRP A 172 1.54 -32.05 5.92
C TRP A 172 2.34 -31.65 7.15
N ASN A 173 3.65 -31.86 7.08
CA ASN A 173 4.58 -31.45 8.13
C ASN A 173 5.21 -30.10 7.77
N VAL A 174 5.16 -29.14 8.67
CA VAL A 174 5.87 -27.87 8.53
C VAL A 174 7.35 -28.07 8.84
N VAL A 175 8.20 -28.07 7.81
CA VAL A 175 9.64 -28.36 7.93
C VAL A 175 10.53 -27.15 7.84
N GLY A 176 9.99 -25.99 7.47
CA GLY A 176 10.72 -24.73 7.42
C GLY A 176 9.84 -23.52 7.40
N ILE A 177 10.45 -22.40 7.79
CA ILE A 177 9.86 -21.06 7.70
C ILE A 177 10.75 -20.23 6.79
N PHE A 178 10.15 -19.49 5.87
CA PHE A 178 10.87 -18.60 4.98
C PHE A 178 10.48 -17.13 5.18
N ASP A 179 11.43 -16.24 4.87
CA ASP A 179 11.26 -14.80 4.78
C ASP A 179 11.48 -14.38 3.33
N ALA A 180 10.49 -13.71 2.75
CA ALA A 180 10.50 -13.22 1.38
C ALA A 180 10.62 -11.68 1.31
N GLY A 181 11.20 -11.05 2.34
CA GLY A 181 11.51 -9.63 2.38
C GLY A 181 10.28 -8.72 2.43
N GLY A 182 9.18 -9.17 3.03
CA GLY A 182 7.92 -8.39 3.13
C GLY A 182 7.07 -8.44 1.85
N SER A 183 7.30 -9.41 0.99
CA SER A 183 6.48 -9.68 -0.20
C SER A 183 5.20 -10.46 0.15
N SER A 184 4.30 -10.66 -0.83
CA SER A 184 3.09 -11.46 -0.62
C SER A 184 3.40 -12.90 -0.25
N PHE A 185 4.54 -13.42 -0.71
CA PHE A 185 4.96 -14.79 -0.40
C PHE A 185 5.11 -15.05 1.10
N ASP A 186 5.41 -14.04 1.91
CA ASP A 186 5.45 -14.17 3.36
C ASP A 186 4.09 -14.59 3.98
N SER A 187 3.00 -14.45 3.23
CA SER A 187 1.64 -14.87 3.63
C SER A 187 1.21 -16.21 3.02
N GLU A 188 2.10 -16.89 2.29
CA GLU A 188 1.82 -18.13 1.59
C GLU A 188 2.39 -19.38 2.31
N VAL A 189 1.91 -20.54 1.87
CA VAL A 189 2.42 -21.85 2.25
C VAL A 189 2.90 -22.54 0.97
N TRP A 190 4.16 -23.00 0.94
CA TRP A 190 4.75 -23.65 -0.23
C TRP A 190 4.99 -25.13 0.00
N GLY A 191 4.71 -25.93 -1.01
CA GLY A 191 4.94 -27.38 -1.01
C GLY A 191 5.21 -27.91 -2.42
N ASP A 192 5.34 -29.23 -2.53
CA ASP A 192 5.50 -29.90 -3.82
C ASP A 192 4.22 -29.74 -4.67
N ALA A 193 4.37 -29.24 -5.91
CA ALA A 193 3.25 -28.95 -6.80
C ALA A 193 2.40 -30.18 -7.11
N HIS A 194 3.04 -31.33 -7.42
CA HIS A 194 2.34 -32.56 -7.77
C HIS A 194 1.58 -33.15 -6.57
N LEU A 195 2.18 -33.10 -5.38
CA LEU A 195 1.52 -33.59 -4.17
C LEU A 195 0.35 -32.70 -3.75
N LEU A 196 0.49 -31.38 -3.90
CA LEU A 196 -0.60 -30.45 -3.60
C LEU A 196 -1.77 -30.65 -4.55
N ASP A 197 -1.53 -30.79 -5.85
CA ASP A 197 -2.60 -31.09 -6.82
C ASP A 197 -3.31 -32.40 -6.47
N GLY A 198 -2.55 -33.46 -6.13
CA GLY A 198 -3.12 -34.72 -5.68
C GLY A 198 -3.93 -34.62 -4.40
N ALA A 199 -3.48 -33.84 -3.41
CA ALA A 199 -4.19 -33.61 -2.15
C ALA A 199 -5.56 -32.94 -2.33
N TYR A 200 -5.72 -32.14 -3.39
CA TYR A 200 -6.95 -31.44 -3.72
C TYR A 200 -7.72 -32.08 -4.91
N ASN A 201 -7.39 -33.29 -5.29
CA ASN A 201 -7.98 -34.03 -6.41
C ASN A 201 -7.95 -33.25 -7.74
N ARG A 202 -6.87 -32.50 -7.96
CA ARG A 202 -6.61 -31.79 -9.22
C ARG A 202 -5.71 -32.62 -10.12
N PRO A 203 -5.86 -32.52 -11.44
CA PRO A 203 -4.95 -33.20 -12.35
C PRO A 203 -3.55 -32.57 -12.26
N ASP A 204 -2.52 -33.42 -12.10
CA ASP A 204 -1.10 -33.05 -12.07
C ASP A 204 -0.52 -32.71 -13.46
N THR A 205 -1.36 -32.59 -14.44
CA THR A 205 -1.03 -32.31 -15.85
C THR A 205 -1.21 -30.86 -16.25
N SER A 206 -1.63 -29.98 -15.31
CA SER A 206 -1.87 -28.56 -15.60
C SER A 206 -1.54 -27.70 -14.40
N PHE A 207 -0.75 -26.66 -14.62
CA PHE A 207 -0.29 -25.71 -13.60
C PHE A 207 -0.95 -24.33 -13.82
N GLN A 208 -1.08 -23.55 -12.78
CA GLN A 208 -1.69 -22.21 -12.86
C GLN A 208 -0.76 -21.21 -13.53
N SER A 209 0.54 -21.35 -13.32
CA SER A 209 1.53 -20.49 -13.95
C SER A 209 2.85 -21.23 -14.13
N VAL A 210 3.72 -20.65 -14.92
CA VAL A 210 5.11 -21.12 -15.07
C VAL A 210 6.01 -19.89 -14.85
N THR A 211 6.79 -19.91 -13.79
CA THR A 211 7.79 -18.87 -13.54
C THR A 211 9.12 -19.29 -14.15
N VAL A 212 9.70 -18.41 -14.94
CA VAL A 212 10.95 -18.58 -15.67
C VAL A 212 11.95 -17.54 -15.22
N HIS A 213 13.14 -17.96 -14.79
CA HIS A 213 14.26 -17.04 -14.62
C HIS A 213 14.95 -16.83 -15.96
N MET A 214 15.09 -15.57 -16.37
CA MET A 214 15.72 -15.17 -17.62
C MET A 214 17.24 -14.99 -17.44
N ASN A 215 18.03 -15.16 -18.52
CA ASN A 215 19.48 -14.86 -18.46
C ASN A 215 19.73 -13.38 -18.16
N SER A 216 18.89 -12.50 -18.69
CA SER A 216 18.89 -11.06 -18.38
C SER A 216 17.46 -10.50 -18.45
N PRO A 217 17.19 -9.35 -17.78
CA PRO A 217 15.90 -8.65 -17.91
C PRO A 217 15.55 -8.23 -19.34
N GLY A 218 16.54 -8.11 -20.21
CA GLY A 218 16.39 -7.74 -21.63
C GLY A 218 15.82 -8.88 -22.50
N ASP A 219 15.93 -10.12 -22.06
CA ASP A 219 15.56 -11.30 -22.84
C ASP A 219 14.04 -11.56 -22.85
N LEU A 220 13.26 -10.74 -22.12
CA LEU A 220 11.80 -10.91 -22.04
C LEU A 220 11.13 -10.94 -23.42
N ASN A 221 11.53 -10.06 -24.35
CA ASN A 221 10.94 -10.02 -25.69
C ASN A 221 11.31 -11.26 -26.50
N GLN A 222 12.56 -11.73 -26.41
CA GLN A 222 13.01 -12.94 -27.07
C GLN A 222 12.24 -14.17 -26.56
N LEU A 223 12.11 -14.32 -25.23
CA LEU A 223 11.33 -15.38 -24.61
C LEU A 223 9.86 -15.29 -25.04
N LYS A 224 9.26 -14.10 -24.95
CA LYS A 224 7.88 -13.85 -25.32
C LYS A 224 7.62 -14.23 -26.77
N ASP A 225 8.42 -13.71 -27.70
CA ASP A 225 8.24 -13.96 -29.13
C ASP A 225 8.37 -15.46 -29.46
N SER A 226 9.35 -16.16 -28.86
CA SER A 226 9.54 -17.59 -29.08
C SER A 226 8.39 -18.45 -28.58
N VAL A 227 7.80 -18.08 -27.40
CA VAL A 227 6.75 -18.85 -26.75
C VAL A 227 5.37 -18.52 -27.30
N THR A 228 5.08 -17.24 -27.61
CA THR A 228 3.76 -16.85 -28.12
C THR A 228 3.55 -17.11 -29.61
N THR A 229 4.62 -17.30 -30.39
CA THR A 229 4.53 -17.67 -31.81
C THR A 229 4.49 -19.18 -32.04
N ASP A 230 4.79 -20.00 -31.04
CA ASP A 230 4.70 -21.45 -31.16
C ASP A 230 3.22 -21.88 -31.18
N PRO A 231 2.73 -22.49 -32.28
CA PRO A 231 1.32 -22.85 -32.41
C PRO A 231 0.84 -23.94 -31.43
N ARG A 232 1.78 -24.62 -30.76
CA ARG A 232 1.47 -25.60 -29.71
C ARG A 232 1.17 -24.98 -28.36
N LEU A 233 1.48 -23.68 -28.20
CA LEU A 233 1.33 -22.94 -26.95
C LEU A 233 0.20 -21.92 -27.06
N ASN A 234 -0.62 -21.85 -26.02
CA ASN A 234 -1.66 -20.82 -25.88
C ASN A 234 -1.41 -20.06 -24.56
N VAL A 235 -0.36 -19.24 -24.54
CA VAL A 235 0.11 -18.59 -23.33
C VAL A 235 0.47 -17.12 -23.58
N ASP A 236 0.42 -16.33 -22.50
CA ASP A 236 0.93 -14.97 -22.40
C ASP A 236 2.17 -14.96 -21.52
N VAL A 237 3.17 -14.15 -21.90
CA VAL A 237 4.40 -13.95 -21.14
C VAL A 237 4.44 -12.53 -20.62
N ILE A 238 4.55 -12.38 -19.31
CA ILE A 238 4.53 -11.10 -18.60
C ILE A 238 5.75 -11.07 -17.66
N ARG A 239 6.41 -9.94 -17.51
CA ARG A 239 7.44 -9.79 -16.48
C ARG A 239 6.81 -9.95 -15.10
N GLU A 240 7.41 -10.76 -14.23
CA GLU A 240 6.84 -11.10 -12.92
C GLU A 240 6.51 -9.84 -12.08
N ILE A 241 7.43 -8.88 -12.04
CA ILE A 241 7.22 -7.61 -11.31
C ILE A 241 6.04 -6.80 -11.88
N ASP A 242 5.85 -6.79 -13.20
CA ASP A 242 4.74 -6.08 -13.85
C ASP A 242 3.40 -6.75 -13.60
N TYR A 243 3.39 -8.09 -13.53
CA TYR A 243 2.22 -8.87 -13.15
C TYR A 243 1.72 -8.48 -11.75
N TYR A 244 2.59 -8.50 -10.75
CA TYR A 244 2.24 -8.14 -9.38
C TYR A 244 1.91 -6.65 -9.23
N ALA A 245 2.59 -5.77 -9.97
CA ALA A 245 2.24 -4.35 -10.03
C ALA A 245 0.83 -4.13 -10.56
N LYS A 246 0.44 -4.83 -11.65
CA LYS A 246 -0.90 -4.78 -12.23
C LYS A 246 -1.94 -5.34 -11.26
N GLN A 247 -1.63 -6.46 -10.58
CA GLN A 247 -2.49 -7.08 -9.58
C GLN A 247 -2.80 -6.10 -8.43
N SER A 248 -1.83 -5.30 -8.02
CA SER A 248 -2.01 -4.30 -6.95
C SER A 248 -2.95 -3.14 -7.33
N THR A 249 -3.16 -2.87 -8.62
CA THR A 249 -3.77 -1.62 -9.10
C THR A 249 -5.21 -1.45 -8.65
N ASN A 250 -6.03 -2.50 -8.74
CA ASN A 250 -7.46 -2.42 -8.40
C ASN A 250 -7.66 -2.07 -6.92
N MET A 251 -6.97 -2.79 -6.03
CA MET A 251 -7.06 -2.57 -4.58
C MET A 251 -6.48 -1.23 -4.18
N THR A 252 -5.32 -0.86 -4.72
CA THR A 252 -4.69 0.44 -4.46
C THR A 252 -5.59 1.58 -4.90
N THR A 253 -6.23 1.46 -6.06
CA THR A 253 -7.17 2.46 -6.57
C THR A 253 -8.41 2.56 -5.68
N LEU A 254 -8.95 1.44 -5.21
CA LEU A 254 -10.08 1.41 -4.30
C LEU A 254 -9.72 2.12 -2.98
N ILE A 255 -8.62 1.74 -2.34
CA ILE A 255 -8.16 2.34 -1.08
C ILE A 255 -7.92 3.85 -1.27
N THR A 256 -7.27 4.26 -2.36
CA THR A 256 -6.96 5.67 -2.63
C THR A 256 -8.24 6.49 -2.87
N ARG A 257 -9.20 5.96 -3.63
CA ARG A 257 -10.48 6.66 -3.89
C ARG A 257 -11.32 6.78 -2.64
N LEU A 258 -11.51 5.68 -1.91
CA LEU A 258 -12.27 5.71 -0.64
C LEU A 258 -11.58 6.58 0.41
N GLY A 259 -10.26 6.43 0.58
CA GLY A 259 -9.49 7.26 1.49
C GLY A 259 -9.52 8.75 1.12
N GLY A 260 -9.43 9.07 -0.18
CA GLY A 260 -9.57 10.44 -0.69
C GLY A 260 -10.96 11.01 -0.43
N PHE A 261 -12.01 10.22 -0.61
CA PHE A 261 -13.39 10.63 -0.32
C PHE A 261 -13.60 10.92 1.19
N VAL A 262 -13.14 10.04 2.06
CA VAL A 262 -13.19 10.25 3.52
C VAL A 262 -12.39 11.48 3.91
N ALA A 263 -11.16 11.63 3.39
CA ALA A 263 -10.34 12.80 3.66
C ALA A 263 -10.98 14.11 3.18
N MET A 264 -11.68 14.08 2.06
CA MET A 264 -12.42 15.24 1.54
C MET A 264 -13.56 15.66 2.48
N ILE A 265 -14.36 14.71 2.97
CA ILE A 265 -15.43 14.99 3.94
C ILE A 265 -14.84 15.59 5.23
N MET A 266 -13.77 14.99 5.74
CA MET A 266 -13.08 15.50 6.93
C MET A 266 -12.48 16.89 6.69
N ALA A 267 -11.92 17.14 5.49
CA ALA A 267 -11.37 18.43 5.11
C ALA A 267 -12.44 19.53 5.09
N ILE A 268 -13.63 19.22 4.59
CA ILE A 268 -14.77 20.17 4.65
C ILE A 268 -15.07 20.53 6.10
N GLY A 269 -15.18 19.56 7.00
CA GLY A 269 -15.36 19.80 8.43
C GLY A 269 -14.25 20.64 9.06
N ALA A 270 -12.99 20.32 8.75
CA ALA A 270 -11.83 21.07 9.25
C ALA A 270 -11.80 22.52 8.72
N VAL A 271 -12.16 22.73 7.45
CA VAL A 271 -12.28 24.07 6.84
C VAL A 271 -13.38 24.89 7.53
N PHE A 272 -14.57 24.31 7.80
CA PHE A 272 -15.61 25.00 8.55
C PHE A 272 -15.16 25.36 9.97
N GLY A 273 -14.44 24.47 10.66
CA GLY A 273 -13.83 24.76 11.96
C GLY A 273 -12.82 25.91 11.88
N ALA A 274 -11.95 25.91 10.87
CA ALA A 274 -10.99 26.99 10.62
C ALA A 274 -11.70 28.31 10.27
N LEU A 275 -12.73 28.28 9.44
CA LEU A 275 -13.55 29.46 9.12
C LEU A 275 -14.16 30.09 10.38
N ASN A 276 -14.78 29.28 11.24
CA ASN A 276 -15.38 29.76 12.49
C ASN A 276 -14.33 30.41 13.40
N THR A 277 -13.18 29.74 13.57
CA THR A 277 -12.06 30.27 14.38
C THR A 277 -11.52 31.58 13.82
N MET A 278 -11.39 31.70 12.49
CA MET A 278 -10.87 32.88 11.83
C MET A 278 -11.90 34.04 11.84
N TYR A 279 -13.21 33.73 11.72
CA TYR A 279 -14.24 34.77 11.85
C TYR A 279 -14.30 35.38 13.27
N SER A 280 -14.19 34.52 14.31
CA SER A 280 -14.04 35.01 15.68
C SER A 280 -12.79 35.86 15.84
N ALA A 281 -11.68 35.44 15.21
CA ALA A 281 -10.44 36.18 15.17
C ALA A 281 -10.59 37.62 14.59
N VAL A 282 -11.33 37.74 13.50
CA VAL A 282 -11.60 39.02 12.86
C VAL A 282 -12.50 39.89 13.74
N ALA A 283 -13.52 39.30 14.37
CA ALA A 283 -14.44 40.02 15.25
C ALA A 283 -13.69 40.58 16.48
N ASP A 284 -12.91 39.78 17.18
CA ASP A 284 -12.16 40.18 18.38
C ASP A 284 -11.13 41.27 18.12
N ARG A 285 -10.65 41.40 16.89
CA ARG A 285 -9.59 42.35 16.47
C ARG A 285 -10.09 43.48 15.58
N GLY A 286 -11.41 43.71 15.54
CA GLY A 286 -12.00 44.73 14.68
C GLY A 286 -11.37 46.12 14.87
N ARG A 287 -11.10 46.53 16.12
CA ARG A 287 -10.43 47.82 16.45
C ARG A 287 -8.98 47.85 15.97
N GLU A 288 -8.20 46.80 16.20
CA GLU A 288 -6.81 46.74 15.75
C GLU A 288 -6.72 46.87 14.24
N ILE A 289 -7.62 46.15 13.51
CA ILE A 289 -7.71 46.23 12.06
C ILE A 289 -8.05 47.63 11.59
N ALA A 290 -9.05 48.29 12.25
CA ALA A 290 -9.45 49.66 11.94
C ALA A 290 -8.31 50.65 12.19
N THR A 291 -7.59 50.52 13.29
CA THR A 291 -6.43 51.38 13.62
C THR A 291 -5.30 51.19 12.58
N MET A 292 -4.95 49.96 12.21
CA MET A 292 -3.96 49.69 11.16
C MET A 292 -4.36 50.34 9.83
N ARG A 293 -5.65 50.24 9.46
CA ARG A 293 -6.15 50.85 8.23
C ARG A 293 -6.15 52.38 8.29
N ALA A 294 -6.46 53.00 9.45
CA ALA A 294 -6.36 54.42 9.66
C ALA A 294 -4.91 54.94 9.57
N LEU A 295 -3.93 54.12 9.96
CA LEU A 295 -2.49 54.37 9.82
C LEU A 295 -1.96 54.17 8.39
N GLY A 296 -2.83 53.80 7.40
CA GLY A 296 -2.48 53.70 5.99
C GLY A 296 -2.14 52.31 5.50
N PHE A 297 -2.34 51.23 6.30
CA PHE A 297 -2.21 49.86 5.79
C PHE A 297 -3.39 49.53 4.87
N GLY A 298 -3.08 49.14 3.63
CA GLY A 298 -4.11 48.78 2.63
C GLY A 298 -4.85 47.49 2.95
N GLY A 299 -6.06 47.34 2.39
CA GLY A 299 -6.85 46.09 2.49
C GLY A 299 -6.07 44.81 2.13
N PRO A 300 -5.29 44.78 1.02
CA PRO A 300 -4.47 43.62 0.66
C PRO A 300 -3.45 43.23 1.74
N SER A 301 -2.87 44.19 2.47
CA SER A 301 -1.93 43.87 3.57
C SER A 301 -2.64 43.16 4.72
N VAL A 302 -3.90 43.52 5.01
CA VAL A 302 -4.74 42.85 6.02
C VAL A 302 -5.07 41.44 5.56
N VAL A 303 -5.51 41.26 4.30
CA VAL A 303 -5.79 39.92 3.75
C VAL A 303 -4.56 39.01 3.87
N PHE A 304 -3.39 39.50 3.47
CA PHE A 304 -2.15 38.75 3.51
C PHE A 304 -1.75 38.36 4.94
N SER A 305 -1.94 39.24 5.91
CA SER A 305 -1.68 38.96 7.33
C SER A 305 -2.55 37.79 7.86
N PHE A 306 -3.88 37.86 7.64
CA PHE A 306 -4.79 36.79 8.05
C PHE A 306 -4.55 35.47 7.30
N LEU A 307 -4.17 35.54 6.03
CA LEU A 307 -3.83 34.35 5.26
C LEU A 307 -2.55 33.69 5.78
N ILE A 308 -1.52 34.45 6.18
CA ILE A 308 -0.32 33.92 6.84
C ILE A 308 -0.71 33.24 8.16
N GLU A 309 -1.59 33.85 8.96
CA GLU A 309 -2.05 33.25 10.21
C GLU A 309 -2.75 31.91 9.97
N ALA A 310 -3.64 31.81 8.98
CA ALA A 310 -4.29 30.57 8.59
C ALA A 310 -3.30 29.52 8.08
N LEU A 311 -2.31 29.93 7.28
CA LEU A 311 -1.24 29.04 6.80
C LEU A 311 -0.35 28.54 7.92
N LEU A 312 -0.02 29.35 8.91
CA LEU A 312 0.75 28.91 10.08
C LEU A 312 -0.01 27.85 10.89
N ILE A 313 -1.31 28.08 11.14
CA ILE A 313 -2.15 27.12 11.85
C ILE A 313 -2.24 25.80 11.08
N SER A 314 -2.48 25.87 9.78
CA SER A 314 -2.61 24.69 8.94
C SER A 314 -1.28 23.95 8.73
N PHE A 315 -0.17 24.67 8.64
CA PHE A 315 1.17 24.07 8.58
C PHE A 315 1.47 23.26 9.85
N VAL A 316 1.25 23.87 11.02
CA VAL A 316 1.44 23.18 12.31
C VAL A 316 0.51 21.96 12.40
N GLY A 317 -0.77 22.10 12.04
CA GLY A 317 -1.71 20.98 12.00
C GLY A 317 -1.27 19.87 11.03
N GLY A 318 -0.82 20.24 9.85
CA GLY A 318 -0.30 19.30 8.85
C GLY A 318 0.92 18.52 9.32
N VAL A 319 1.89 19.22 9.92
CA VAL A 319 3.10 18.59 10.49
C VAL A 319 2.73 17.65 11.63
N LEU A 320 1.87 18.07 12.57
CA LEU A 320 1.43 17.23 13.68
C LEU A 320 0.66 16.00 13.20
N GLY A 321 -0.22 16.16 12.19
CA GLY A 321 -0.93 15.04 11.57
C GLY A 321 0.03 14.02 10.95
N CYS A 322 1.04 14.49 10.20
CA CYS A 322 2.07 13.63 9.63
C CYS A 322 2.89 12.92 10.72
N LEU A 323 3.31 13.64 11.76
CA LEU A 323 4.09 13.07 12.88
C LEU A 323 3.30 12.00 13.65
N ALA A 324 2.00 12.21 13.86
CA ALA A 324 1.14 11.22 14.52
C ALA A 324 1.10 9.90 13.74
N VAL A 325 1.06 9.98 12.41
CA VAL A 325 0.96 8.79 11.54
C VAL A 325 2.30 8.05 11.41
N ILE A 326 3.44 8.69 11.60
CA ILE A 326 4.77 8.02 11.55
C ILE A 326 4.81 6.77 12.45
N ARG A 327 4.10 6.79 13.59
CA ARG A 327 4.00 5.63 14.50
C ARG A 327 3.38 4.40 13.84
N LEU A 328 2.61 4.57 12.76
CA LEU A 328 2.02 3.45 12.01
C LEU A 328 3.00 2.84 11.00
N ASN A 329 4.15 3.48 10.72
CA ASN A 329 5.10 2.98 9.74
C ASN A 329 5.65 1.61 10.15
N GLY A 330 5.53 0.62 9.26
CA GLY A 330 5.94 -0.75 9.53
C GLY A 330 4.94 -1.59 10.34
N LEU A 331 3.85 -1.01 10.85
CA LEU A 331 2.77 -1.82 11.44
C LEU A 331 2.12 -2.66 10.34
N THR A 332 2.03 -3.96 10.59
CA THR A 332 1.40 -4.91 9.69
C THR A 332 -0.12 -4.93 9.89
N THR A 333 -0.82 -4.98 8.78
CA THR A 333 -2.26 -5.26 8.71
C THR A 333 -2.51 -6.30 7.64
N SER A 334 -3.70 -6.85 7.56
CA SER A 334 -4.06 -7.80 6.52
C SER A 334 -5.35 -7.40 5.82
N THR A 335 -5.46 -7.75 4.56
CA THR A 335 -6.70 -7.61 3.78
C THR A 335 -6.84 -8.78 2.81
N ILE A 336 -8.06 -8.98 2.33
CA ILE A 336 -8.31 -9.99 1.30
C ILE A 336 -7.78 -9.46 -0.05
N ASN A 337 -6.96 -10.25 -0.73
CA ASN A 337 -6.60 -10.02 -2.12
C ASN A 337 -7.78 -10.49 -3.00
N PHE A 338 -8.44 -9.57 -3.67
CA PHE A 338 -9.63 -9.88 -4.48
C PHE A 338 -9.35 -10.71 -5.74
N GLN A 339 -8.10 -10.88 -6.14
CA GLN A 339 -7.76 -11.73 -7.28
C GLN A 339 -7.51 -13.18 -6.90
N THR A 340 -6.96 -13.42 -5.72
CA THR A 340 -6.69 -14.77 -5.21
C THR A 340 -7.63 -15.19 -4.10
N PHE A 341 -8.40 -14.25 -3.51
CA PHE A 341 -9.23 -14.45 -2.33
C PHE A 341 -8.45 -14.91 -1.09
N SER A 342 -7.12 -14.76 -1.11
CA SER A 342 -6.24 -15.03 0.02
C SER A 342 -6.15 -13.82 0.95
N ASN A 343 -5.83 -14.09 2.22
CA ASN A 343 -5.54 -13.05 3.19
C ASN A 343 -4.06 -12.64 3.08
N LEU A 344 -3.83 -11.40 2.66
CA LEU A 344 -2.50 -10.84 2.44
C LEU A 344 -2.13 -9.88 3.57
N ALA A 345 -1.04 -10.18 4.28
CA ALA A 345 -0.46 -9.28 5.27
C ALA A 345 0.49 -8.29 4.58
N PHE A 346 0.41 -7.01 4.95
CA PHE A 346 1.29 -5.95 4.45
C PHE A 346 1.46 -4.86 5.51
N ALA A 347 2.51 -4.06 5.39
CA ALA A 347 2.82 -3.01 6.33
C ALA A 347 2.48 -1.62 5.78
N PHE A 348 2.09 -0.70 6.66
CA PHE A 348 2.00 0.72 6.30
C PHE A 348 3.36 1.23 5.83
N LYS A 349 3.39 1.89 4.67
CA LYS A 349 4.61 2.47 4.10
C LYS A 349 4.50 3.98 4.02
N ILE A 350 5.03 4.66 5.05
CA ILE A 350 5.05 6.12 5.12
C ILE A 350 6.37 6.60 4.53
N THR A 351 6.28 7.46 3.52
CA THR A 351 7.43 7.98 2.79
C THR A 351 7.47 9.50 2.89
N PRO A 352 8.63 10.16 2.78
CA PRO A 352 8.74 11.60 2.89
C PRO A 352 7.86 12.38 1.91
N ASP A 353 7.67 11.86 0.70
CA ASP A 353 6.81 12.47 -0.31
C ASP A 353 5.32 12.43 0.07
N LEU A 354 4.85 11.38 0.80
CA LEU A 354 3.52 11.35 1.38
C LEU A 354 3.34 12.40 2.47
N MET A 355 4.37 12.61 3.28
CA MET A 355 4.34 13.64 4.32
C MET A 355 4.27 15.03 3.71
N LEU A 356 5.08 15.29 2.66
CA LEU A 356 5.01 16.54 1.91
C LEU A 356 3.63 16.77 1.28
N LEU A 357 3.03 15.74 0.72
CA LEU A 357 1.68 15.79 0.17
C LEU A 357 0.64 16.07 1.25
N GLY A 358 0.78 15.48 2.43
CA GLY A 358 -0.07 15.74 3.60
C GLY A 358 0.01 17.19 4.08
N VAL A 359 1.23 17.73 4.20
CA VAL A 359 1.45 19.14 4.55
C VAL A 359 0.89 20.07 3.46
N GLY A 360 1.10 19.74 2.18
CA GLY A 360 0.51 20.47 1.05
C GLY A 360 -1.01 20.50 1.12
N PHE A 361 -1.65 19.38 1.44
CA PHE A 361 -3.10 19.28 1.65
C PHE A 361 -3.56 20.16 2.82
N ALA A 362 -2.83 20.20 3.93
CA ALA A 362 -3.10 21.09 5.06
C ALA A 362 -3.05 22.56 4.64
N LEU A 363 -2.03 22.95 3.88
CA LEU A 363 -1.89 24.33 3.40
C LEU A 363 -3.05 24.75 2.50
N VAL A 364 -3.53 23.87 1.62
CA VAL A 364 -4.72 24.10 0.80
C VAL A 364 -5.95 24.34 1.69
N MET A 365 -6.17 23.51 2.72
CA MET A 365 -7.25 23.72 3.70
C MET A 365 -7.11 25.06 4.41
N GLY A 366 -5.88 25.44 4.77
CA GLY A 366 -5.61 26.75 5.41
C GLY A 366 -5.93 27.93 4.51
N VAL A 367 -5.59 27.86 3.23
CA VAL A 367 -5.97 28.90 2.26
C VAL A 367 -7.48 29.00 2.13
N VAL A 368 -8.17 27.90 1.93
CA VAL A 368 -9.63 27.87 1.75
C VAL A 368 -10.36 28.35 3.01
N GLY A 369 -9.92 27.91 4.20
CA GLY A 369 -10.49 28.34 5.48
C GLY A 369 -10.14 29.76 5.88
N GLY A 370 -9.02 30.31 5.40
CA GLY A 370 -8.55 31.65 5.76
C GLY A 370 -9.01 32.77 4.83
N ILE A 371 -9.24 32.51 3.54
CA ILE A 371 -9.43 33.53 2.53
C ILE A 371 -10.72 34.37 2.73
N PHE A 372 -11.85 33.74 3.07
CA PHE A 372 -13.12 34.42 3.27
C PHE A 372 -13.10 35.34 4.51
N PRO A 373 -12.66 34.88 5.71
CA PRO A 373 -12.49 35.75 6.86
C PRO A 373 -11.49 36.90 6.61
N ALA A 374 -10.39 36.62 5.90
CA ALA A 374 -9.37 37.61 5.56
C ALA A 374 -9.95 38.75 4.67
N ILE A 375 -10.75 38.41 3.67
CA ILE A 375 -11.44 39.40 2.82
C ILE A 375 -12.44 40.20 3.64
N ARG A 376 -13.18 39.54 4.56
CA ARG A 376 -14.11 40.25 5.45
C ARG A 376 -13.38 41.25 6.34
N ALA A 377 -12.23 40.88 6.92
CA ALA A 377 -11.39 41.76 7.72
C ALA A 377 -10.94 43.01 6.93
N ALA A 378 -10.53 42.81 5.67
CA ALA A 378 -10.12 43.91 4.81
C ALA A 378 -11.26 44.87 4.42
N ARG A 379 -12.51 44.43 4.46
CA ARG A 379 -13.70 45.24 4.13
C ARG A 379 -14.39 45.87 5.34
N LEU A 380 -13.87 45.69 6.56
CA LEU A 380 -14.44 46.32 7.76
C LEU A 380 -14.46 47.85 7.62
N PRO A 381 -15.61 48.53 7.86
CA PRO A 381 -15.70 49.99 7.80
C PRO A 381 -14.95 50.61 9.01
N VAL A 382 -13.90 51.38 8.72
CA VAL A 382 -12.98 51.93 9.73
C VAL A 382 -13.73 52.84 10.72
N ALA A 383 -14.67 53.66 10.23
CA ALA A 383 -15.41 54.59 11.06
C ALA A 383 -16.33 53.91 12.10
N THR A 384 -16.99 52.81 11.71
CA THR A 384 -17.89 52.06 12.58
C THR A 384 -17.10 51.25 13.62
N ALA A 385 -16.02 50.60 13.21
CA ALA A 385 -15.20 49.79 14.10
C ALA A 385 -14.43 50.58 15.17
N LEU A 386 -14.22 51.90 14.95
CA LEU A 386 -13.62 52.80 15.94
C LEU A 386 -14.66 53.40 16.88
N ARG A 387 -15.97 53.36 16.53
CA ARG A 387 -17.07 53.93 17.33
C ARG A 387 -17.74 52.94 18.29
N GLU A 388 -17.62 51.65 18.06
CA GLU A 388 -18.15 50.63 18.97
C GLU A 388 -17.30 50.59 20.26
N LEU A 389 -17.73 51.41 21.21
CA LEU A 389 -17.23 51.49 22.58
C LEU A 389 -18.00 50.50 23.46
#